data_2b450a2a3ff115ab702f624da5cdbbab
#
_entry.id   2b450a2a3ff115ab702f624da5cdbbab
#
_cell.length_a   1.000
_cell.length_b   1.000
_cell.length_c   1.000
_cell.angle_alpha   90.00
_cell.angle_beta   90.00
_cell.angle_gamma   90.00
#
_symmetry.space_group_name_H-M   'P 1'
#
loop_
_entity.id
_entity.type
_entity.pdbx_description
1 polymer ?
#
loop_
_entity_poly.entity_id
_entity_poly.type
_entity_poly.pdbx_seq_one_letter_code
_entity_poly.pdbx_strand_id
1 'polypeptide(L)'
;CQQVCPREAITFVNGKSRIDPAKCIRCGKCAQACSYHAIVHLERPCQAACGMDAIGTDEHGRATINQEKCVACGQCLVSCPFGAIVDKGQIYQVVRSIVEGDEVYAIAAPAFASQFGKDVTVGRLRAAIQALGFKDMVEVAVGADICTVEEARDFVEKVPAEQPYMATSCCPAWHAMVHKLFPAQAKNISMTLT
;
A
#
# COMPACT_ATOMS: atom_id res chain seq x y z
N CYS A 1 -5.95 25.14 -25.84
CA CYS A 1 -6.32 24.66 -24.51
C CYS A 1 -7.81 24.91 -24.19
N GLN A 2 -8.34 26.09 -24.50
CA GLN A 2 -9.78 26.38 -24.26
C GLN A 2 -10.71 25.41 -25.01
N GLN A 3 -10.44 25.18 -26.30
CA GLN A 3 -11.27 24.31 -27.16
C GLN A 3 -11.32 22.84 -26.73
N VAL A 4 -10.29 22.35 -26.04
CA VAL A 4 -10.21 20.96 -25.60
C VAL A 4 -10.77 20.74 -24.19
N CYS A 5 -11.19 21.82 -23.51
CA CYS A 5 -11.73 21.72 -22.14
C CYS A 5 -13.19 21.29 -22.16
N PRO A 6 -13.57 20.08 -21.74
CA PRO A 6 -14.95 19.60 -21.78
C PRO A 6 -15.87 20.29 -20.74
N ARG A 7 -15.27 21.07 -19.83
CA ARG A 7 -15.98 21.79 -18.76
C ARG A 7 -15.92 23.30 -18.92
N GLU A 8 -15.38 23.79 -20.04
CA GLU A 8 -15.21 25.23 -20.31
C GLU A 8 -14.55 26.00 -19.15
N ALA A 9 -13.66 25.31 -18.42
CA ALA A 9 -12.99 25.86 -17.25
C ALA A 9 -11.85 26.83 -17.59
N ILE A 10 -11.53 27.04 -18.88
CA ILE A 10 -10.40 27.89 -19.30
C ILE A 10 -10.92 29.15 -19.97
N THR A 11 -10.54 30.28 -19.40
CA THR A 11 -10.88 31.60 -19.91
C THR A 11 -9.61 32.41 -20.19
N PHE A 12 -9.69 33.37 -21.10
CA PHE A 12 -8.62 34.33 -21.37
C PHE A 12 -8.96 35.68 -20.75
N VAL A 13 -8.08 36.16 -19.88
CA VAL A 13 -8.20 37.47 -19.23
C VAL A 13 -6.88 38.21 -19.43
N ASN A 14 -6.93 39.36 -20.05
CA ASN A 14 -5.75 40.19 -20.36
C ASN A 14 -4.64 39.45 -21.10
N GLY A 15 -5.02 38.64 -22.10
CA GLY A 15 -4.08 37.84 -22.92
C GLY A 15 -3.46 36.62 -22.23
N LYS A 16 -3.88 36.34 -20.98
CA LYS A 16 -3.42 35.15 -20.20
C LYS A 16 -4.56 34.15 -20.00
N SER A 17 -4.27 32.87 -20.17
CA SER A 17 -5.22 31.82 -19.85
C SER A 17 -5.33 31.65 -18.33
N ARG A 18 -6.57 31.57 -17.85
CA ARG A 18 -6.89 31.22 -16.45
C ARG A 18 -7.72 29.97 -16.42
N ILE A 19 -7.44 29.10 -15.45
CA ILE A 19 -8.22 27.88 -15.19
C ILE A 19 -9.07 28.15 -13.96
N ASP A 20 -10.39 28.04 -14.14
CA ASP A 20 -11.35 28.12 -13.02
C ASP A 20 -11.31 26.80 -12.23
N PRO A 21 -10.84 26.81 -10.97
CA PRO A 21 -10.72 25.59 -10.18
C PRO A 21 -12.08 24.97 -9.82
N ALA A 22 -13.16 25.76 -9.80
CA ALA A 22 -14.51 25.26 -9.49
C ALA A 22 -15.11 24.45 -10.66
N LYS A 23 -14.71 24.77 -11.91
CA LYS A 23 -15.14 24.06 -13.11
C LYS A 23 -14.17 22.96 -13.54
N CYS A 24 -12.91 23.06 -13.14
CA CYS A 24 -11.83 22.19 -13.58
C CYS A 24 -11.91 20.79 -12.94
N ILE A 25 -12.09 19.76 -13.75
CA ILE A 25 -12.09 18.35 -13.31
C ILE A 25 -10.70 17.71 -13.36
N ARG A 26 -9.64 18.49 -13.58
CA ARG A 26 -8.24 18.06 -13.59
C ARG A 26 -7.93 16.90 -14.58
N CYS A 27 -8.62 16.83 -15.71
CA CYS A 27 -8.47 15.74 -16.70
C CYS A 27 -7.18 15.78 -17.51
N GLY A 28 -6.35 16.82 -17.41
CA GLY A 28 -5.07 16.94 -18.12
C GLY A 28 -5.13 17.27 -19.62
N LYS A 29 -6.29 17.20 -20.28
CA LYS A 29 -6.41 17.40 -21.75
C LYS A 29 -5.82 18.72 -22.24
N CYS A 30 -5.96 19.81 -21.47
CA CYS A 30 -5.42 21.10 -21.81
C CYS A 30 -3.88 21.14 -21.75
N ALA A 31 -3.27 20.40 -20.82
CA ALA A 31 -1.82 20.28 -20.72
C ALA A 31 -1.27 19.50 -21.91
N GLN A 32 -1.90 18.40 -22.28
CA GLN A 32 -1.52 17.58 -23.45
C GLN A 32 -1.65 18.35 -24.77
N ALA A 33 -2.70 19.16 -24.91
CA ALA A 33 -2.96 19.95 -26.11
C ALA A 33 -2.16 21.27 -26.19
N CYS A 34 -1.37 21.60 -25.19
CA CYS A 34 -0.61 22.86 -25.16
C CYS A 34 0.74 22.70 -25.85
N SER A 35 0.85 23.18 -27.07
CA SER A 35 2.11 23.16 -27.85
C SER A 35 3.28 23.92 -27.19
N TYR A 36 2.95 24.83 -26.25
CA TYR A 36 3.95 25.63 -25.53
C TYR A 36 4.31 25.03 -24.17
N HIS A 37 3.72 23.91 -23.78
CA HIS A 37 3.87 23.31 -22.43
C HIS A 37 3.65 24.29 -21.27
N ALA A 38 2.80 25.32 -21.51
CA ALA A 38 2.52 26.38 -20.54
C ALA A 38 1.50 25.96 -19.46
N ILE A 39 0.88 24.81 -19.60
CA ILE A 39 -0.04 24.25 -18.62
C ILE A 39 0.62 22.99 -18.03
N VAL A 40 0.89 23.05 -16.73
CA VAL A 40 1.49 21.95 -15.99
C VAL A 40 0.37 21.19 -15.27
N HIS A 41 0.29 19.91 -15.51
CA HIS A 41 -0.57 19.00 -14.74
C HIS A 41 0.24 18.43 -13.60
N LEU A 42 -0.02 18.92 -12.41
CA LEU A 42 0.63 18.44 -11.19
C LEU A 42 -0.25 17.38 -10.56
N GLU A 43 0.20 16.16 -10.62
CA GLU A 43 -0.38 15.04 -9.89
C GLU A 43 0.48 14.75 -8.66
N ARG A 44 -0.17 14.46 -7.53
CA ARG A 44 0.58 14.10 -6.32
C ARG A 44 1.21 12.73 -6.51
N PRO A 45 2.50 12.53 -6.14
CA PRO A 45 3.15 11.24 -6.24
C PRO A 45 2.36 10.10 -5.57
N CYS A 46 1.76 10.38 -4.41
CA CYS A 46 0.93 9.41 -3.70
C CYS A 46 -0.35 9.04 -4.48
N GLN A 47 -0.94 9.98 -5.20
CA GLN A 47 -2.13 9.73 -6.03
C GLN A 47 -1.75 8.94 -7.29
N ALA A 48 -0.68 9.33 -7.98
CA ALA A 48 -0.16 8.63 -9.15
C ALA A 48 0.26 7.18 -8.85
N ALA A 49 0.81 6.93 -7.65
CA ALA A 49 1.23 5.60 -7.22
C ALA A 49 0.07 4.71 -6.72
N CYS A 50 -1.13 5.27 -6.53
CA CYS A 50 -2.25 4.53 -5.97
C CYS A 50 -2.99 3.71 -7.04
N GLY A 51 -2.67 2.43 -7.19
CA GLY A 51 -3.36 1.52 -8.12
C GLY A 51 -4.84 1.27 -7.79
N MET A 52 -5.30 1.69 -6.60
CA MET A 52 -6.70 1.55 -6.16
C MET A 52 -7.53 2.83 -6.35
N ASP A 53 -6.93 3.90 -6.86
CA ASP A 53 -7.57 5.23 -6.95
C ASP A 53 -8.24 5.65 -5.62
N ALA A 54 -7.54 5.36 -4.51
CA ALA A 54 -8.04 5.60 -3.17
C ALA A 54 -7.65 6.97 -2.61
N ILE A 55 -6.82 7.74 -3.33
CA ILE A 55 -6.33 9.05 -2.85
C ILE A 55 -7.03 10.18 -3.58
N GLY A 56 -7.80 10.93 -2.81
CA GLY A 56 -8.53 12.09 -3.26
C GLY A 56 -7.95 13.41 -2.73
N THR A 57 -8.75 14.44 -2.81
CA THR A 57 -8.43 15.80 -2.31
C THR A 57 -9.62 16.31 -1.52
N ASP A 58 -9.39 16.83 -0.33
CA ASP A 58 -10.42 17.49 0.48
C ASP A 58 -10.72 18.94 -0.01
N GLU A 59 -11.66 19.61 0.65
CA GLU A 59 -12.05 20.99 0.38
C GLU A 59 -10.91 22.01 0.56
N HIS A 60 -9.92 21.67 1.38
CA HIS A 60 -8.75 22.52 1.62
C HIS A 60 -7.57 22.18 0.69
N GLY A 61 -7.77 21.28 -0.28
CA GLY A 61 -6.72 20.88 -1.20
C GLY A 61 -5.73 19.86 -0.63
N ARG A 62 -5.99 19.22 0.53
CA ARG A 62 -5.13 18.22 1.15
C ARG A 62 -5.46 16.83 0.62
N ALA A 63 -4.47 15.93 0.63
CA ALA A 63 -4.70 14.53 0.27
C ALA A 63 -5.55 13.82 1.33
N THR A 64 -6.54 13.07 0.88
CA THR A 64 -7.37 12.19 1.72
C THR A 64 -7.33 10.78 1.21
N ILE A 65 -7.41 9.81 2.11
CA ILE A 65 -7.44 8.38 1.78
C ILE A 65 -8.85 7.86 1.98
N ASN A 66 -9.47 7.37 0.90
CA ASN A 66 -10.73 6.66 0.98
C ASN A 66 -10.48 5.23 1.49
N GLN A 67 -10.88 4.96 2.73
CA GLN A 67 -10.65 3.68 3.39
C GLN A 67 -11.41 2.51 2.76
N GLU A 68 -12.54 2.78 2.12
CA GLU A 68 -13.31 1.75 1.43
C GLU A 68 -12.57 1.22 0.19
N LYS A 69 -11.85 2.11 -0.51
CA LYS A 69 -11.01 1.74 -1.65
C LYS A 69 -9.62 1.26 -1.25
N CYS A 70 -9.07 1.78 -0.17
CA CYS A 70 -7.72 1.50 0.26
C CYS A 70 -7.53 0.03 0.64
N VAL A 71 -6.41 -0.56 0.21
CA VAL A 71 -5.99 -1.93 0.55
C VAL A 71 -4.73 -1.96 1.42
N ALA A 72 -4.33 -0.83 1.98
CA ALA A 72 -3.18 -0.68 2.87
C ALA A 72 -1.85 -1.21 2.29
N CYS A 73 -1.63 -1.09 0.98
CA CYS A 73 -0.42 -1.59 0.31
C CYS A 73 0.85 -0.76 0.58
N GLY A 74 0.74 0.45 1.14
CA GLY A 74 1.87 1.30 1.48
C GLY A 74 2.50 2.09 0.32
N GLN A 75 2.06 1.95 -0.93
CA GLN A 75 2.66 2.63 -2.09
C GLN A 75 2.65 4.16 -1.97
N CYS A 76 1.59 4.72 -1.42
CA CYS A 76 1.51 6.16 -1.18
C CYS A 76 2.52 6.66 -0.13
N LEU A 77 2.86 5.83 0.86
CA LEU A 77 3.87 6.13 1.87
C LEU A 77 5.26 6.18 1.23
N VAL A 78 5.62 5.14 0.48
CA VAL A 78 6.93 5.04 -0.21
C VAL A 78 7.10 6.15 -1.26
N SER A 79 6.02 6.53 -1.95
CA SER A 79 6.06 7.54 -3.01
C SER A 79 5.99 8.98 -2.50
N CYS A 80 5.80 9.22 -1.20
CA CYS A 80 5.71 10.56 -0.66
C CYS A 80 7.09 11.16 -0.37
N PRO A 81 7.57 12.15 -1.16
CA PRO A 81 8.91 12.72 -0.93
C PRO A 81 8.97 13.60 0.33
N PHE A 82 7.81 13.92 0.93
CA PHE A 82 7.71 14.81 2.09
C PHE A 82 7.49 14.05 3.40
N GLY A 83 7.36 12.72 3.39
CA GLY A 83 7.00 11.95 4.58
C GLY A 83 5.64 12.34 5.18
N ALA A 84 4.72 12.89 4.36
CA ALA A 84 3.42 13.36 4.83
C ALA A 84 2.41 12.21 5.09
N ILE A 85 2.74 11.02 4.63
CA ILE A 85 1.97 9.79 4.87
C ILE A 85 2.86 8.88 5.69
N VAL A 86 2.39 8.49 6.85
CA VAL A 86 3.09 7.60 7.79
C VAL A 86 2.17 6.43 8.15
N ASP A 87 2.78 5.33 8.55
CA ASP A 87 2.05 4.21 9.13
C ASP A 87 1.59 4.55 10.55
N LYS A 88 0.59 3.84 11.04
CA LYS A 88 0.14 3.94 12.42
C LYS A 88 1.02 3.04 13.29
N GLY A 89 2.23 3.50 13.60
CA GLY A 89 3.14 2.80 14.48
C GLY A 89 2.58 2.66 15.91
N GLN A 90 2.90 1.55 16.57
CA GLN A 90 2.49 1.24 17.94
C GLN A 90 3.70 1.15 18.89
N ILE A 91 4.79 1.83 18.57
CA ILE A 91 6.04 1.76 19.33
C ILE A 91 5.85 2.14 20.81
N TYR A 92 4.99 3.13 21.09
CA TYR A 92 4.71 3.53 22.47
C TYR A 92 4.08 2.38 23.29
N GLN A 93 3.11 1.68 22.72
CA GLN A 93 2.44 0.56 23.37
C GLN A 93 3.43 -0.57 23.65
N VAL A 94 4.28 -0.90 22.69
CA VAL A 94 5.31 -1.94 22.83
C VAL A 94 6.30 -1.58 23.94
N VAL A 95 6.84 -0.36 23.93
CA VAL A 95 7.80 0.12 24.94
C VAL A 95 7.14 0.10 26.33
N ARG A 96 5.88 0.53 26.40
CA ARG A 96 5.12 0.53 27.66
C ARG A 96 4.96 -0.88 28.21
N SER A 97 4.52 -1.85 27.40
CA SER A 97 4.37 -3.25 27.83
C SER A 97 5.71 -3.83 28.32
N ILE A 98 6.83 -3.55 27.64
CA ILE A 98 8.14 -4.01 28.10
C ILE A 98 8.51 -3.38 29.45
N VAL A 99 8.25 -2.09 29.66
CA VAL A 99 8.56 -1.38 30.91
C VAL A 99 7.65 -1.83 32.06
N GLU A 100 6.39 -2.15 31.78
CA GLU A 100 5.42 -2.68 32.75
C GLU A 100 5.70 -4.14 33.13
N GLY A 101 6.64 -4.80 32.43
CA GLY A 101 7.09 -6.17 32.74
C GLY A 101 6.29 -7.27 32.06
N ASP A 102 5.54 -6.94 31.01
CA ASP A 102 4.85 -7.92 30.18
C ASP A 102 5.86 -8.79 29.40
N GLU A 103 5.51 -10.03 29.14
CA GLU A 103 6.27 -10.89 28.23
C GLU A 103 5.95 -10.56 26.78
N VAL A 104 6.76 -9.70 26.16
CA VAL A 104 6.60 -9.27 24.76
C VAL A 104 7.50 -10.10 23.85
N TYR A 105 6.92 -10.71 22.82
CA TYR A 105 7.62 -11.45 21.79
C TYR A 105 7.65 -10.66 20.49
N ALA A 106 8.77 -10.66 19.79
CA ALA A 106 8.87 -10.10 18.45
C ALA A 106 8.61 -11.18 17.40
N ILE A 107 7.87 -10.86 16.35
CA ILE A 107 7.79 -11.66 15.14
C ILE A 107 8.52 -10.94 14.01
N ALA A 108 9.42 -11.63 13.31
CA ALA A 108 10.24 -11.05 12.25
C ALA A 108 9.86 -11.67 10.90
N ALA A 109 9.35 -10.84 9.99
CA ALA A 109 9.05 -11.25 8.62
C ALA A 109 10.35 -11.54 7.84
N PRO A 110 10.37 -12.47 6.87
CA PRO A 110 11.57 -12.79 6.08
C PRO A 110 12.21 -11.59 5.39
N ALA A 111 11.44 -10.52 5.15
CA ALA A 111 11.91 -9.27 4.57
C ALA A 111 13.01 -8.56 5.38
N PHE A 112 13.27 -8.95 6.64
CA PHE A 112 14.38 -8.39 7.41
C PHE A 112 15.75 -8.78 6.83
N ALA A 113 15.83 -9.89 6.10
CA ALA A 113 17.07 -10.38 5.52
C ALA A 113 17.74 -9.29 4.66
N SER A 114 19.01 -9.06 4.90
CA SER A 114 19.85 -8.05 4.22
C SER A 114 19.51 -6.57 4.53
N GLN A 115 18.49 -6.25 5.35
CA GLN A 115 18.18 -4.86 5.69
C GLN A 115 19.21 -4.23 6.65
N PHE A 116 19.84 -5.03 7.47
CA PHE A 116 20.83 -4.59 8.47
C PHE A 116 22.28 -4.85 8.05
N GLY A 117 22.49 -5.14 6.76
CA GLY A 117 23.79 -5.50 6.22
C GLY A 117 24.10 -7.01 6.33
N LYS A 118 25.06 -7.45 5.53
CA LYS A 118 25.40 -8.88 5.37
C LYS A 118 25.94 -9.57 6.62
N ASP A 119 26.45 -8.79 7.58
CA ASP A 119 27.06 -9.31 8.81
C ASP A 119 26.04 -9.54 9.93
N VAL A 120 24.77 -9.13 9.73
CA VAL A 120 23.70 -9.32 10.70
C VAL A 120 22.97 -10.64 10.41
N THR A 121 23.34 -11.67 11.15
CA THR A 121 22.69 -12.97 11.13
C THR A 121 21.39 -12.95 11.94
N VAL A 122 20.52 -13.93 11.74
CA VAL A 122 19.29 -14.13 12.53
C VAL A 122 19.60 -14.17 14.04
N GLY A 123 20.67 -14.87 14.43
CA GLY A 123 21.09 -14.95 15.84
C GLY A 123 21.50 -13.60 16.42
N ARG A 124 22.19 -12.75 15.64
CA ARG A 124 22.52 -11.38 16.06
C ARG A 124 21.28 -10.51 16.20
N LEU A 125 20.34 -10.64 15.25
CA LEU A 125 19.08 -9.91 15.34
C LEU A 125 18.27 -10.34 16.56
N ARG A 126 18.16 -11.64 16.83
CA ARG A 126 17.48 -12.17 18.03
C ARG A 126 18.11 -11.62 19.31
N ALA A 127 19.42 -11.64 19.42
CA ALA A 127 20.14 -11.09 20.57
C ALA A 127 19.89 -9.58 20.75
N ALA A 128 19.85 -8.82 19.65
CA ALA A 128 19.53 -7.40 19.71
C ALA A 128 18.09 -7.14 20.17
N ILE A 129 17.13 -7.89 19.69
CA ILE A 129 15.71 -7.83 20.09
C ILE A 129 15.57 -8.14 21.59
N GLN A 130 16.26 -9.18 22.09
CA GLN A 130 16.28 -9.51 23.51
C GLN A 130 16.94 -8.39 24.35
N ALA A 131 18.00 -7.79 23.85
CA ALA A 131 18.65 -6.64 24.51
C ALA A 131 17.75 -5.40 24.59
N LEU A 132 16.75 -5.26 23.69
CA LEU A 132 15.73 -4.21 23.76
C LEU A 132 14.62 -4.50 24.78
N GLY A 133 14.63 -5.67 25.42
CA GLY A 133 13.67 -6.05 26.45
C GLY A 133 12.57 -7.01 25.99
N PHE A 134 12.59 -7.47 24.75
CA PHE A 134 11.68 -8.54 24.30
C PHE A 134 12.09 -9.88 24.94
N LYS A 135 11.13 -10.73 25.20
CA LYS A 135 11.36 -12.09 25.73
C LYS A 135 12.10 -12.96 24.71
N ASP A 136 11.66 -12.95 23.46
CA ASP A 136 12.31 -13.64 22.34
C ASP A 136 11.83 -13.11 21.00
N MET A 137 12.43 -13.64 19.92
CA MET A 137 12.04 -13.37 18.54
C MET A 137 11.69 -14.68 17.82
N VAL A 138 10.57 -14.69 17.12
CA VAL A 138 10.14 -15.80 16.27
C VAL A 138 10.17 -15.38 14.81
N GLU A 139 10.76 -16.19 13.95
CA GLU A 139 10.74 -15.95 12.51
C GLU A 139 9.39 -16.35 11.92
N VAL A 140 8.75 -15.42 11.20
CA VAL A 140 7.48 -15.70 10.50
C VAL A 140 7.65 -16.77 9.41
N ALA A 141 8.89 -16.98 8.93
CA ALA A 141 9.21 -18.05 7.98
C ALA A 141 8.78 -19.44 8.49
N VAL A 142 8.84 -19.69 9.79
CA VAL A 142 8.38 -20.96 10.38
C VAL A 142 6.88 -21.17 10.15
N GLY A 143 6.09 -20.11 10.32
CA GLY A 143 4.66 -20.13 10.01
C GLY A 143 4.41 -20.31 8.51
N ALA A 144 5.20 -19.65 7.67
CA ALA A 144 5.10 -19.80 6.21
C ALA A 144 5.38 -21.23 5.73
N ASP A 145 6.33 -21.93 6.35
CA ASP A 145 6.60 -23.33 6.04
C ASP A 145 5.39 -24.23 6.36
N ILE A 146 4.75 -24.00 7.50
CA ILE A 146 3.54 -24.73 7.90
C ILE A 146 2.39 -24.46 6.92
N CYS A 147 2.14 -23.17 6.61
CA CYS A 147 1.12 -22.76 5.65
C CYS A 147 1.36 -23.37 4.27
N THR A 148 2.62 -23.42 3.81
CA THR A 148 2.98 -24.01 2.52
C THR A 148 2.57 -25.47 2.42
N VAL A 149 2.75 -26.25 3.49
CA VAL A 149 2.35 -27.66 3.51
C VAL A 149 0.83 -27.82 3.38
N GLU A 150 0.06 -27.00 4.09
CA GLU A 150 -1.39 -27.04 4.02
C GLU A 150 -1.92 -26.53 2.66
N GLU A 151 -1.37 -25.42 2.14
CA GLU A 151 -1.73 -24.92 0.82
C GLU A 151 -1.39 -25.89 -0.30
N ALA A 152 -0.25 -26.60 -0.21
CA ALA A 152 0.11 -27.61 -1.21
C ALA A 152 -0.88 -28.79 -1.21
N ARG A 153 -1.34 -29.19 -0.02
CA ARG A 153 -2.36 -30.23 0.12
C ARG A 153 -3.69 -29.79 -0.50
N ASP A 154 -4.15 -28.60 -0.16
CA ASP A 154 -5.35 -27.97 -0.72
C ASP A 154 -5.27 -27.82 -2.25
N PHE A 155 -4.09 -27.40 -2.75
CA PHE A 155 -3.87 -27.26 -4.19
C PHE A 155 -4.04 -28.58 -4.94
N VAL A 156 -3.41 -29.65 -4.45
CA VAL A 156 -3.49 -30.98 -5.09
C VAL A 156 -4.94 -31.52 -5.06
N GLU A 157 -5.69 -31.22 -4.00
CA GLU A 157 -7.07 -31.69 -3.85
C GLU A 157 -8.04 -30.90 -4.73
N LYS A 158 -7.90 -29.57 -4.78
CA LYS A 158 -8.90 -28.68 -5.39
C LYS A 158 -8.62 -28.28 -6.83
N VAL A 159 -7.34 -28.35 -7.28
CA VAL A 159 -6.96 -27.92 -8.64
C VAL A 159 -6.59 -29.12 -9.51
N PRO A 160 -7.18 -29.29 -10.69
CA PRO A 160 -8.22 -28.47 -11.34
C PRO A 160 -9.66 -28.91 -11.02
N ALA A 161 -9.89 -29.83 -10.11
CA ALA A 161 -11.18 -30.51 -9.92
C ALA A 161 -12.31 -29.54 -9.52
N GLU A 162 -12.05 -28.64 -8.57
CA GLU A 162 -13.04 -27.70 -8.05
C GLU A 162 -12.80 -26.28 -8.55
N GLN A 163 -11.54 -25.91 -8.81
CA GLN A 163 -11.18 -24.59 -9.28
C GLN A 163 -10.01 -24.65 -10.28
N PRO A 164 -9.98 -23.71 -11.28
CA PRO A 164 -9.00 -23.78 -12.36
C PRO A 164 -7.57 -23.45 -11.91
N TYR A 165 -7.39 -22.72 -10.81
CA TYR A 165 -6.13 -22.35 -10.19
C TYR A 165 -6.36 -21.96 -8.73
N MET A 166 -5.28 -21.87 -7.96
CA MET A 166 -5.28 -21.34 -6.61
C MET A 166 -4.26 -20.21 -6.52
N ALA A 167 -4.66 -19.09 -5.91
CA ALA A 167 -3.78 -17.98 -5.57
C ALA A 167 -3.56 -17.94 -4.06
N THR A 168 -2.35 -17.59 -3.62
CA THR A 168 -2.02 -17.53 -2.20
C THR A 168 -2.67 -16.31 -1.52
N SER A 169 -2.84 -16.37 -0.19
CA SER A 169 -3.48 -15.34 0.61
C SER A 169 -2.53 -14.57 1.53
N CYS A 170 -1.22 -14.88 1.51
CA CYS A 170 -0.23 -14.36 2.46
C CYS A 170 -0.05 -12.83 2.48
N CYS A 171 -0.50 -12.11 1.44
CA CYS A 171 -0.45 -10.65 1.39
C CYS A 171 -1.84 -10.05 1.64
N PRO A 172 -2.09 -9.37 2.78
CA PRO A 172 -3.40 -8.77 3.08
C PRO A 172 -3.84 -7.73 2.04
N ALA A 173 -2.89 -6.97 1.49
CA ALA A 173 -3.20 -5.98 0.45
C ALA A 173 -3.65 -6.65 -0.86
N TRP A 174 -2.99 -7.74 -1.25
CA TRP A 174 -3.39 -8.55 -2.40
C TRP A 174 -4.78 -9.14 -2.20
N HIS A 175 -5.01 -9.79 -1.06
CA HIS A 175 -6.31 -10.36 -0.71
C HIS A 175 -7.42 -9.31 -0.78
N ALA A 176 -7.23 -8.16 -0.14
CA ALA A 176 -8.20 -7.06 -0.18
C ALA A 176 -8.41 -6.51 -1.59
N MET A 177 -7.37 -6.42 -2.42
CA MET A 177 -7.45 -5.96 -3.80
C MET A 177 -8.30 -6.91 -4.66
N VAL A 178 -8.08 -8.21 -4.56
CA VAL A 178 -8.85 -9.20 -5.31
C VAL A 178 -10.32 -9.14 -4.93
N HIS A 179 -10.63 -9.08 -3.63
CA HIS A 179 -12.01 -8.97 -3.17
C HIS A 179 -12.72 -7.70 -3.65
N LYS A 180 -12.00 -6.58 -3.76
CA LYS A 180 -12.57 -5.30 -4.19
C LYS A 180 -12.68 -5.15 -5.71
N LEU A 181 -11.67 -5.59 -6.46
CA LEU A 181 -11.59 -5.37 -7.91
C LEU A 181 -12.00 -6.59 -8.73
N PHE A 182 -11.82 -7.79 -8.20
CA PHE A 182 -12.05 -9.05 -8.91
C PHE A 182 -12.86 -10.05 -8.07
N PRO A 183 -14.06 -9.68 -7.58
CA PRO A 183 -14.81 -10.52 -6.64
C PRO A 183 -15.14 -11.91 -7.19
N ALA A 184 -15.29 -12.04 -8.51
CA ALA A 184 -15.51 -13.34 -9.16
C ALA A 184 -14.31 -14.29 -9.02
N GLN A 185 -13.09 -13.77 -8.80
CA GLN A 185 -11.88 -14.56 -8.61
C GLN A 185 -11.56 -14.83 -7.14
N ALA A 186 -12.24 -14.16 -6.21
CA ALA A 186 -11.96 -14.28 -4.77
C ALA A 186 -12.09 -15.72 -4.26
N LYS A 187 -12.96 -16.52 -4.87
CA LYS A 187 -13.14 -17.95 -4.56
C LYS A 187 -11.92 -18.81 -4.86
N ASN A 188 -11.00 -18.33 -5.71
CA ASN A 188 -9.78 -19.04 -6.08
C ASN A 188 -8.58 -18.66 -5.17
N ILE A 189 -8.79 -17.80 -4.18
CA ILE A 189 -7.76 -17.48 -3.18
C ILE A 189 -7.78 -18.57 -2.11
N SER A 190 -6.58 -19.01 -1.71
CA SER A 190 -6.40 -19.94 -0.60
C SER A 190 -7.08 -19.43 0.68
N MET A 191 -7.73 -20.32 1.40
CA MET A 191 -8.33 -20.05 2.71
C MET A 191 -7.35 -20.26 3.86
N THR A 192 -6.13 -20.68 3.57
CA THR A 192 -5.08 -20.86 4.59
C THR A 192 -4.71 -19.50 5.15
N LEU A 193 -4.92 -19.31 6.45
CA LEU A 193 -4.55 -18.08 7.15
C LEU A 193 -3.03 -18.02 7.34
N THR A 194 -2.48 -16.85 7.10
CA THR A 194 -1.05 -16.54 7.26
C THR A 194 -0.84 -15.47 8.34
#